data_efa369e15ee44446f05cf36fc2664345
#
_entry.id   efa369e15ee44446f05cf36fc2664345
#
_cell.length_a   1.000
_cell.length_b   1.000
_cell.length_c   1.000
_cell.angle_alpha   90.00
_cell.angle_beta   90.00
_cell.angle_gamma   90.00
#
_symmetry.space_group_name_H-M   'P 1'
#
loop_
_entity.id
_entity.type
_entity.pdbx_description
1 polymer ?
#
loop_
_entity_poly.entity_id
_entity_poly.type
_entity_poly.pdbx_seq_one_letter_code
_entity_poly.pdbx_strand_id
1 'polypeptide(L)'
;MNAFPNEVIDIVGIGASTLDRFIVVDHFPTGREVQEAISSTTDGGGPVATALATAGKYGSRTVMIDRIGDDMVGCYILEDFHKYNVNTEGIQIDADAKSGTATILVKEKTGERAVFFERSTATEPEFLEAHKQLIESAYILHINGRHRKLMRSAMAVAKEVGTIISLDGGAQRYDEDMKPITEASHIVIVARDYAEKYTGTTNLEDACRIIHERGAFIAGVTDGANGSYFVWPDGTSYR
;
A
#
# COMPACT_ATOMS: atom_id res chain seq x y z
N MET A 1 18.17 16.02 -9.84
CA MET A 1 17.75 16.08 -11.28
C MET A 1 16.44 15.35 -11.35
N ASN A 2 15.36 16.00 -11.82
CA ASN A 2 14.07 15.31 -11.98
C ASN A 2 14.25 14.11 -12.90
N ALA A 3 13.97 12.92 -12.42
CA ALA A 3 14.10 11.69 -13.22
C ALA A 3 13.14 11.67 -14.42
N PHE A 4 12.07 12.48 -14.39
CA PHE A 4 11.06 12.60 -15.45
C PHE A 4 10.71 14.06 -15.79
N PRO A 5 11.67 14.89 -16.30
CA PRO A 5 11.36 16.24 -16.70
C PRO A 5 10.39 16.21 -17.90
N ASN A 6 9.12 16.61 -17.69
CA ASN A 6 8.01 16.61 -18.66
C ASN A 6 7.43 15.24 -19.08
N GLU A 7 7.70 14.15 -18.36
CA GLU A 7 7.07 12.87 -18.61
C GLU A 7 5.88 12.63 -17.66
N VAL A 8 4.80 12.10 -18.20
CA VAL A 8 3.61 11.74 -17.43
C VAL A 8 3.94 10.59 -16.49
N ILE A 9 3.59 10.72 -15.22
CA ILE A 9 3.72 9.66 -14.21
C ILE A 9 2.49 8.75 -14.29
N ASP A 10 2.68 7.43 -14.30
CA ASP A 10 1.55 6.51 -14.34
C ASP A 10 0.91 6.40 -12.95
N ILE A 11 1.72 6.21 -11.90
CA ILE A 11 1.22 6.04 -10.54
C ILE A 11 2.10 6.78 -9.53
N VAL A 12 1.49 7.65 -8.72
CA VAL A 12 2.07 8.16 -7.47
C VAL A 12 1.45 7.39 -6.31
N GLY A 13 2.26 6.85 -5.41
CA GLY A 13 1.80 6.13 -4.23
C GLY A 13 2.13 6.84 -2.92
N ILE A 14 1.19 6.85 -1.98
CA ILE A 14 1.39 7.34 -0.61
C ILE A 14 1.18 6.19 0.37
N GLY A 15 2.22 5.83 1.10
CA GLY A 15 2.14 4.72 2.06
C GLY A 15 3.41 4.60 2.89
N ALA A 16 3.47 3.60 3.75
CA ALA A 16 4.69 3.29 4.49
C ALA A 16 5.46 2.18 3.79
N SER A 17 6.77 2.41 3.64
CA SER A 17 7.73 1.43 3.14
C SER A 17 8.39 0.71 4.32
N THR A 18 8.63 -0.58 4.17
CA THR A 18 9.29 -1.41 5.19
C THR A 18 10.35 -2.31 4.55
N LEU A 19 11.26 -2.81 5.36
CA LEU A 19 12.14 -3.91 4.97
C LEU A 19 11.61 -5.18 5.65
N ASP A 20 11.18 -6.14 4.85
CA ASP A 20 10.53 -7.35 5.32
C ASP A 20 11.51 -8.54 5.22
N ARG A 21 11.77 -9.19 6.36
CA ARG A 21 12.57 -10.41 6.42
C ARG A 21 11.65 -11.62 6.53
N PHE A 22 11.65 -12.46 5.54
CA PHE A 22 10.93 -13.73 5.52
C PHE A 22 11.83 -14.86 6.02
N ILE A 23 11.31 -15.68 6.92
CA ILE A 23 11.98 -16.86 7.46
C ILE A 23 11.03 -18.04 7.31
N VAL A 24 11.39 -18.99 6.44
CA VAL A 24 10.61 -20.21 6.25
C VAL A 24 11.00 -21.23 7.33
N VAL A 25 9.98 -21.74 8.01
CA VAL A 25 10.12 -22.68 9.13
C VAL A 25 9.19 -23.88 8.94
N ASP A 26 9.52 -25.03 9.55
CA ASP A 26 8.62 -26.19 9.54
C ASP A 26 7.36 -25.94 10.38
N HIS A 27 7.52 -25.31 11.53
CA HIS A 27 6.42 -24.94 12.43
C HIS A 27 6.74 -23.64 13.20
N PHE A 28 5.71 -22.97 13.74
CA PHE A 28 5.94 -21.83 14.61
C PHE A 28 6.45 -22.28 15.98
N PRO A 29 7.41 -21.54 16.61
CA PRO A 29 7.89 -21.85 17.92
C PRO A 29 6.77 -21.96 18.96
N THR A 30 6.75 -23.05 19.72
CA THR A 30 5.75 -23.29 20.78
C THR A 30 6.31 -23.11 22.19
N GLY A 31 7.61 -22.84 22.33
CA GLY A 31 8.29 -22.67 23.61
C GLY A 31 9.76 -22.32 23.45
N ARG A 32 10.59 -22.89 24.35
CA ARG A 32 12.05 -22.71 24.30
C ARG A 32 12.67 -23.76 23.38
N GLU A 33 12.69 -23.48 22.10
CA GLU A 33 13.28 -24.38 21.11
C GLU A 33 14.24 -23.61 20.19
N VAL A 34 15.19 -24.34 19.63
CA VAL A 34 16.06 -23.84 18.57
C VAL A 34 15.66 -24.57 17.30
N GLN A 35 15.27 -23.81 16.27
CA GLN A 35 14.95 -24.36 14.96
C GLN A 35 15.95 -23.84 13.94
N GLU A 36 16.32 -24.70 13.01
CA GLU A 36 17.02 -24.27 11.80
C GLU A 36 15.98 -23.74 10.81
N ALA A 37 16.23 -22.54 10.26
CA ALA A 37 15.39 -21.99 9.21
C ALA A 37 15.61 -22.78 7.91
N ILE A 38 14.54 -23.16 7.23
CA ILE A 38 14.60 -23.85 5.94
C ILE A 38 15.19 -22.91 4.89
N SER A 39 14.76 -21.64 4.89
CA SER A 39 15.32 -20.57 4.07
C SER A 39 15.02 -19.21 4.65
N SER A 40 15.73 -18.19 4.21
CA SER A 40 15.38 -16.81 4.52
C SER A 40 15.65 -15.89 3.33
N THR A 41 14.83 -14.86 3.20
CA THR A 41 15.00 -13.79 2.23
C THR A 41 14.63 -12.45 2.82
N THR A 42 15.15 -11.39 2.24
CA THR A 42 14.80 -10.01 2.63
C THR A 42 14.38 -9.28 1.37
N ASP A 43 13.28 -8.54 1.43
CA ASP A 43 12.73 -7.79 0.30
C ASP A 43 12.02 -6.53 0.81
N GLY A 44 11.70 -5.59 -0.08
CA GLY A 44 10.89 -4.44 0.28
C GLY A 44 9.46 -4.84 0.64
N GLY A 45 8.86 -4.11 1.59
CA GLY A 45 7.52 -4.33 2.08
C GLY A 45 6.70 -3.04 2.18
N GLY A 46 5.45 -3.22 2.58
CA GLY A 46 4.44 -2.16 2.59
C GLY A 46 3.50 -2.24 1.39
N PRO A 47 2.16 -2.19 1.59
CA PRO A 47 1.20 -2.45 0.50
C PRO A 47 1.35 -1.53 -0.70
N VAL A 48 1.48 -0.21 -0.48
CA VAL A 48 1.70 0.77 -1.55
C VAL A 48 3.06 0.57 -2.20
N ALA A 49 4.12 0.38 -1.40
CA ALA A 49 5.48 0.14 -1.89
C ALA A 49 5.52 -1.09 -2.81
N THR A 50 4.92 -2.20 -2.39
CA THR A 50 4.82 -3.44 -3.18
C THR A 50 4.01 -3.23 -4.47
N ALA A 51 2.92 -2.46 -4.42
CA ALA A 51 2.12 -2.14 -5.61
C ALA A 51 2.94 -1.35 -6.62
N LEU A 52 3.67 -0.31 -6.17
CA LEU A 52 4.53 0.51 -7.04
C LEU A 52 5.71 -0.29 -7.60
N ALA A 53 6.39 -1.09 -6.78
CA ALA A 53 7.47 -1.96 -7.23
C ALA A 53 6.99 -2.98 -8.29
N THR A 54 5.80 -3.54 -8.08
CA THR A 54 5.18 -4.43 -9.06
C THR A 54 4.88 -3.71 -10.37
N ALA A 55 4.25 -2.54 -10.32
CA ALA A 55 3.94 -1.75 -11.50
C ALA A 55 5.21 -1.29 -12.23
N GLY A 56 6.24 -0.83 -11.50
CA GLY A 56 7.53 -0.44 -12.05
C GLY A 56 8.27 -1.59 -12.73
N LYS A 57 8.21 -2.79 -12.15
CA LYS A 57 8.73 -4.02 -12.77
C LYS A 57 8.07 -4.31 -14.13
N TYR A 58 6.80 -3.96 -14.31
CA TYR A 58 6.07 -4.13 -15.57
C TYR A 58 6.15 -2.90 -16.49
N GLY A 59 7.00 -1.92 -16.17
CA GLY A 59 7.30 -0.79 -17.04
C GLY A 59 6.49 0.47 -16.79
N SER A 60 5.65 0.52 -15.74
CA SER A 60 4.98 1.75 -15.34
C SER A 60 5.96 2.73 -14.68
N ARG A 61 5.76 4.02 -14.91
CA ARG A 61 6.50 5.10 -14.24
C ARG A 61 5.84 5.37 -12.90
N THR A 62 6.49 4.90 -11.84
CA THR A 62 5.95 4.96 -10.48
C THR A 62 6.79 5.87 -9.58
N VAL A 63 6.14 6.58 -8.67
CA VAL A 63 6.80 7.47 -7.70
C VAL A 63 6.26 7.16 -6.31
N MET A 64 7.15 7.00 -5.32
CA MET A 64 6.77 6.79 -3.92
C MET A 64 6.86 8.07 -3.12
N ILE A 65 5.83 8.36 -2.33
CA ILE A 65 5.81 9.41 -1.30
C ILE A 65 5.73 8.75 0.07
N ASP A 66 6.77 8.94 0.87
CA ASP A 66 6.91 8.40 2.21
C ASP A 66 7.91 9.22 3.03
N ARG A 67 8.13 8.86 4.29
CA ARG A 67 9.24 9.32 5.12
C ARG A 67 9.87 8.15 5.85
N ILE A 68 11.17 7.97 5.63
CA ILE A 68 11.97 6.88 6.17
C ILE A 68 13.15 7.42 6.97
N GLY A 69 13.76 6.59 7.79
CA GLY A 69 14.96 6.96 8.56
C GLY A 69 16.22 7.03 7.68
N ASP A 70 17.20 7.80 8.14
CA ASP A 70 18.58 7.79 7.62
C ASP A 70 19.38 6.65 8.29
N ASP A 71 18.96 5.41 8.01
CA ASP A 71 19.55 4.21 8.59
C ASP A 71 19.80 3.13 7.51
N MET A 72 20.46 2.03 7.90
CA MET A 72 20.74 0.90 6.98
C MET A 72 19.45 0.36 6.35
N VAL A 73 18.36 0.33 7.10
CA VAL A 73 17.06 -0.14 6.60
C VAL A 73 16.52 0.81 5.54
N GLY A 74 16.63 2.11 5.76
CA GLY A 74 16.26 3.14 4.77
C GLY A 74 17.06 3.02 3.49
N CYS A 75 18.38 2.77 3.58
CA CYS A 75 19.21 2.50 2.41
C CYS A 75 18.72 1.29 1.60
N TYR A 76 18.42 0.17 2.26
CA TYR A 76 17.88 -1.03 1.59
C TYR A 76 16.51 -0.77 0.95
N ILE A 77 15.62 -0.01 1.59
CA ILE A 77 14.33 0.37 1.01
C ILE A 77 14.53 1.15 -0.28
N LEU A 78 15.45 2.13 -0.30
CA LEU A 78 15.75 2.92 -1.50
C LEU A 78 16.38 2.07 -2.61
N GLU A 79 17.31 1.16 -2.27
CA GLU A 79 17.91 0.23 -3.22
C GLU A 79 16.86 -0.70 -3.85
N ASP A 80 15.92 -1.20 -3.05
CA ASP A 80 14.85 -2.06 -3.54
C ASP A 80 13.91 -1.30 -4.50
N PHE A 81 13.54 -0.07 -4.20
CA PHE A 81 12.81 0.78 -5.12
C PHE A 81 13.55 0.99 -6.45
N HIS A 82 14.85 1.28 -6.40
CA HIS A 82 15.66 1.43 -7.60
C HIS A 82 15.69 0.14 -8.45
N LYS A 83 15.81 -1.02 -7.81
CA LYS A 83 15.77 -2.34 -8.47
C LYS A 83 14.49 -2.56 -9.29
N TYR A 84 13.37 -2.00 -8.82
CA TYR A 84 12.06 -2.11 -9.47
C TYR A 84 11.64 -0.86 -10.25
N ASN A 85 12.56 0.07 -10.53
CA ASN A 85 12.34 1.31 -11.27
C ASN A 85 11.28 2.25 -10.63
N VAL A 86 11.16 2.24 -9.30
CA VAL A 86 10.32 3.20 -8.58
C VAL A 86 11.14 4.46 -8.32
N ASN A 87 10.61 5.62 -8.71
CA ASN A 87 11.21 6.92 -8.39
C ASN A 87 10.99 7.25 -6.90
N THR A 88 12.05 7.68 -6.23
CA THR A 88 12.08 7.97 -4.79
C THR A 88 12.18 9.46 -4.47
N GLU A 89 12.03 10.35 -5.45
CA GLU A 89 12.09 11.83 -5.23
C GLU A 89 11.02 12.35 -4.26
N GLY A 90 9.91 11.61 -4.10
CA GLY A 90 8.88 11.91 -3.11
C GLY A 90 9.18 11.43 -1.68
N ILE A 91 10.29 10.72 -1.47
CA ILE A 91 10.65 10.21 -0.14
C ILE A 91 11.44 11.27 0.64
N GLN A 92 10.98 11.55 1.86
CA GLN A 92 11.71 12.38 2.83
C GLN A 92 12.58 11.51 3.73
N ILE A 93 13.82 11.94 3.96
CA ILE A 93 14.74 11.25 4.87
C ILE A 93 14.75 11.96 6.23
N ASP A 94 14.58 11.21 7.29
CA ASP A 94 14.58 11.69 8.68
C ASP A 94 15.85 11.19 9.38
N ALA A 95 16.79 12.11 9.64
CA ALA A 95 18.11 11.78 10.20
C ALA A 95 18.05 11.17 11.61
N ASP A 96 16.97 11.44 12.35
CA ASP A 96 16.81 11.01 13.75
C ASP A 96 15.86 9.80 13.89
N ALA A 97 15.30 9.32 12.77
CA ALA A 97 14.33 8.26 12.78
C ALA A 97 14.92 6.89 12.39
N LYS A 98 14.18 5.84 12.77
CA LYS A 98 14.39 4.47 12.29
C LYS A 98 13.32 4.11 11.27
N SER A 99 13.75 3.48 10.18
CA SER A 99 12.85 2.92 9.18
C SER A 99 12.07 1.73 9.71
N GLY A 100 10.90 1.43 9.11
CA GLY A 100 10.07 0.30 9.52
C GLY A 100 10.61 -1.05 9.03
N THR A 101 10.47 -2.09 9.85
CA THR A 101 10.83 -3.46 9.48
C THR A 101 9.72 -4.45 9.81
N ALA A 102 9.72 -5.60 9.15
CA ALA A 102 8.94 -6.74 9.58
C ALA A 102 9.77 -8.03 9.54
N THR A 103 9.56 -8.91 10.53
CA THR A 103 10.02 -10.29 10.47
C THR A 103 8.81 -11.19 10.31
N ILE A 104 8.79 -11.98 9.24
CA ILE A 104 7.67 -12.81 8.85
C ILE A 104 8.12 -14.28 8.91
N LEU A 105 7.58 -15.04 9.85
CA LEU A 105 7.73 -16.49 9.87
C LEU A 105 6.68 -17.08 8.93
N VAL A 106 7.09 -17.97 8.04
CA VAL A 106 6.22 -18.64 7.07
C VAL A 106 6.34 -20.15 7.27
N LYS A 107 5.24 -20.85 7.55
CA LYS A 107 5.25 -22.31 7.58
C LYS A 107 5.37 -22.86 6.15
N GLU A 108 6.38 -23.68 5.89
CA GLU A 108 6.64 -24.23 4.56
C GLU A 108 5.42 -24.93 3.95
N LYS A 109 4.77 -25.81 4.73
CA LYS A 109 3.71 -26.68 4.22
C LYS A 109 2.37 -26.00 4.00
N THR A 110 2.05 -24.97 4.80
CA THR A 110 0.71 -24.35 4.81
C THR A 110 0.69 -22.93 4.29
N GLY A 111 1.85 -22.26 4.23
CA GLY A 111 1.94 -20.83 3.92
C GLY A 111 1.39 -19.92 5.02
N GLU A 112 0.99 -20.46 6.18
CA GLU A 112 0.58 -19.65 7.33
C GLU A 112 1.71 -18.72 7.75
N ARG A 113 1.36 -17.49 8.14
CA ARG A 113 2.32 -16.44 8.50
C ARG A 113 2.12 -15.94 9.91
N ALA A 114 3.23 -15.70 10.61
CA ALA A 114 3.27 -14.90 11.82
C ALA A 114 4.14 -13.67 11.54
N VAL A 115 3.60 -12.47 11.75
CA VAL A 115 4.27 -11.21 11.39
C VAL A 115 4.61 -10.44 12.67
N PHE A 116 5.89 -10.08 12.81
CA PHE A 116 6.41 -9.19 13.84
C PHE A 116 6.82 -7.88 13.17
N PHE A 117 6.08 -6.82 13.46
CA PHE A 117 6.26 -5.54 12.81
C PHE A 117 6.83 -4.49 13.78
N GLU A 118 7.92 -3.86 13.37
CA GLU A 118 8.50 -2.69 14.04
C GLU A 118 8.17 -1.44 13.23
N ARG A 119 7.41 -0.53 13.85
CA ARG A 119 7.02 0.71 13.20
C ARG A 119 8.21 1.61 12.98
N SER A 120 8.25 2.31 11.83
CA SER A 120 9.12 3.46 11.65
C SER A 120 8.85 4.49 12.75
N THR A 121 9.91 5.12 13.24
CA THR A 121 9.82 6.26 14.17
C THR A 121 9.76 7.61 13.43
N ALA A 122 9.91 7.61 12.11
CA ALA A 122 9.71 8.80 11.28
C ALA A 122 8.29 9.33 11.44
N THR A 123 8.17 10.63 11.56
CA THR A 123 6.88 11.32 11.60
C THR A 123 6.22 11.28 10.22
N GLU A 124 4.94 11.61 10.15
CA GLU A 124 4.25 11.75 8.86
C GLU A 124 4.97 12.76 7.96
N PRO A 125 5.17 12.47 6.65
CA PRO A 125 5.82 13.40 5.74
C PRO A 125 5.07 14.73 5.65
N GLU A 126 5.81 15.82 5.44
CA GLU A 126 5.22 17.11 5.11
C GLU A 126 4.73 17.12 3.66
N PHE A 127 3.59 17.74 3.39
CA PHE A 127 3.11 17.95 2.02
C PHE A 127 3.84 19.12 1.39
N LEU A 128 4.75 18.83 0.45
CA LEU A 128 5.60 19.81 -0.23
C LEU A 128 5.03 20.16 -1.62
N GLU A 129 5.46 21.30 -2.17
CA GLU A 129 5.13 21.70 -3.54
C GLU A 129 5.61 20.65 -4.58
N ALA A 130 6.75 20.00 -4.33
CA ALA A 130 7.22 18.89 -5.16
C ALA A 130 6.22 17.71 -5.18
N HIS A 131 5.61 17.36 -4.04
CA HIS A 131 4.57 16.31 -4.00
C HIS A 131 3.33 16.70 -4.80
N LYS A 132 2.92 17.97 -4.75
CA LYS A 132 1.82 18.50 -5.54
C LYS A 132 2.10 18.33 -7.04
N GLN A 133 3.27 18.74 -7.51
CA GLN A 133 3.68 18.60 -8.92
C GLN A 133 3.70 17.14 -9.39
N LEU A 134 4.16 16.21 -8.55
CA LEU A 134 4.12 14.79 -8.84
C LEU A 134 2.69 14.29 -9.05
N ILE A 135 1.75 14.70 -8.19
CA ILE A 135 0.34 14.30 -8.26
C ILE A 135 -0.35 14.92 -9.48
N GLU A 136 -0.08 16.19 -9.77
CA GLU A 136 -0.60 16.90 -10.96
C GLU A 136 -0.15 16.25 -12.28
N SER A 137 1.01 15.58 -12.27
CA SER A 137 1.57 14.88 -13.43
C SER A 137 1.18 13.40 -13.49
N ALA A 138 0.37 12.90 -12.57
CA ALA A 138 0.07 11.47 -12.43
C ALA A 138 -1.32 11.11 -12.97
N TYR A 139 -1.43 9.91 -13.55
CA TYR A 139 -2.74 9.33 -13.89
C TYR A 139 -3.45 8.77 -12.66
N ILE A 140 -2.71 8.13 -11.74
CA ILE A 140 -3.26 7.46 -10.56
C ILE A 140 -2.52 7.94 -9.30
N LEU A 141 -3.29 8.30 -8.28
CA LEU A 141 -2.86 8.44 -6.89
C LEU A 141 -3.27 7.18 -6.13
N HIS A 142 -2.31 6.32 -5.76
CA HIS A 142 -2.55 5.08 -5.01
C HIS A 142 -2.29 5.27 -3.52
N ILE A 143 -3.25 4.96 -2.67
CA ILE A 143 -3.24 5.22 -1.21
C ILE A 143 -3.72 4.00 -0.41
N ASN A 144 -3.36 3.94 0.89
CA ASN A 144 -3.81 2.87 1.78
C ASN A 144 -4.18 3.33 3.20
N GLY A 145 -4.47 4.61 3.38
CA GLY A 145 -4.84 5.17 4.68
C GLY A 145 -3.66 5.46 5.62
N ARG A 146 -2.41 5.33 5.16
CA ARG A 146 -1.23 5.85 5.88
C ARG A 146 -1.01 7.32 5.55
N HIS A 147 -0.27 8.02 6.45
CA HIS A 147 0.04 9.44 6.29
C HIS A 147 -1.21 10.27 5.99
N ARG A 148 -2.20 10.18 6.89
CA ARG A 148 -3.58 10.67 6.66
C ARG A 148 -3.66 12.15 6.35
N LYS A 149 -2.82 12.98 6.99
CA LYS A 149 -2.80 14.43 6.74
C LYS A 149 -2.26 14.72 5.35
N LEU A 150 -1.11 14.14 5.00
CA LEU A 150 -0.50 14.26 3.68
C LEU A 150 -1.44 13.69 2.61
N MET A 151 -1.98 12.50 2.83
CA MET A 151 -2.91 11.85 1.91
C MET A 151 -4.13 12.71 1.60
N ARG A 152 -4.75 13.36 2.60
CA ARG A 152 -5.90 14.26 2.37
C ARG A 152 -5.52 15.48 1.52
N SER A 153 -4.34 16.07 1.74
CA SER A 153 -3.82 17.15 0.89
C SER A 153 -3.58 16.68 -0.54
N ALA A 154 -3.00 15.49 -0.71
CA ALA A 154 -2.79 14.86 -2.01
C ALA A 154 -4.10 14.55 -2.75
N MET A 155 -5.11 14.04 -2.04
CA MET A 155 -6.44 13.78 -2.62
C MET A 155 -7.16 15.07 -3.06
N ALA A 156 -6.96 16.18 -2.33
CA ALA A 156 -7.51 17.48 -2.75
C ALA A 156 -6.92 17.90 -4.10
N VAL A 157 -5.60 17.83 -4.27
CA VAL A 157 -4.92 18.11 -5.55
C VAL A 157 -5.40 17.16 -6.64
N ALA A 158 -5.40 15.85 -6.36
CA ALA A 158 -5.87 14.83 -7.32
C ALA A 158 -7.29 15.12 -7.83
N LYS A 159 -8.19 15.56 -6.94
CA LYS A 159 -9.55 15.95 -7.31
C LYS A 159 -9.61 17.18 -8.19
N GLU A 160 -8.75 18.19 -7.94
CA GLU A 160 -8.70 19.43 -8.73
C GLU A 160 -8.25 19.19 -10.18
N VAL A 161 -7.29 18.27 -10.37
CA VAL A 161 -6.72 17.99 -11.70
C VAL A 161 -7.29 16.74 -12.38
N GLY A 162 -8.18 16.00 -11.72
CA GLY A 162 -8.83 14.81 -12.28
C GLY A 162 -7.98 13.54 -12.24
N THR A 163 -6.96 13.48 -11.39
CA THR A 163 -6.16 12.26 -11.13
C THR A 163 -7.05 11.19 -10.49
N ILE A 164 -6.97 9.96 -10.99
CA ILE A 164 -7.73 8.82 -10.46
C ILE A 164 -7.19 8.43 -9.07
N ILE A 165 -8.06 8.36 -8.07
CA ILE A 165 -7.70 7.93 -6.72
C ILE A 165 -8.00 6.43 -6.57
N SER A 166 -6.97 5.65 -6.21
CA SER A 166 -7.04 4.21 -5.96
C SER A 166 -6.75 3.92 -4.48
N LEU A 167 -7.67 3.28 -3.78
CA LEU A 167 -7.56 2.90 -2.37
C LEU A 167 -7.35 1.40 -2.22
N ASP A 168 -6.27 1.02 -1.52
CA ASP A 168 -6.07 -0.29 -0.90
C ASP A 168 -6.51 -0.25 0.56
N GLY A 169 -7.67 -0.81 0.86
CA GLY A 169 -8.18 -0.97 2.22
C GLY A 169 -7.84 -2.34 2.82
N GLY A 170 -6.58 -2.55 3.18
CA GLY A 170 -6.13 -3.81 3.79
C GLY A 170 -6.86 -4.17 5.08
N ALA A 171 -6.69 -5.41 5.54
CA ALA A 171 -7.32 -5.92 6.76
C ALA A 171 -7.02 -5.05 7.99
N GLN A 172 -8.03 -4.86 8.85
CA GLN A 172 -7.99 -4.06 10.09
C GLN A 172 -7.64 -2.57 9.89
N ARG A 173 -7.85 -2.04 8.68
CA ARG A 173 -7.52 -0.63 8.36
C ARG A 173 -8.73 0.30 8.33
N TYR A 174 -9.95 -0.21 8.43
CA TYR A 174 -11.14 0.63 8.50
C TYR A 174 -11.33 1.24 9.89
N ASP A 175 -11.55 2.53 9.91
CA ASP A 175 -12.18 3.31 10.97
C ASP A 175 -13.05 4.41 10.32
N GLU A 176 -13.81 5.16 11.10
CA GLU A 176 -14.74 6.18 10.57
C GLU A 176 -14.04 7.30 9.79
N ASP A 177 -12.76 7.59 10.08
CA ASP A 177 -11.98 8.56 9.32
C ASP A 177 -11.65 8.08 7.89
N MET A 178 -11.73 6.77 7.63
CA MET A 178 -11.54 6.19 6.30
C MET A 178 -12.79 6.31 5.42
N LYS A 179 -13.98 6.52 6.01
CA LYS A 179 -15.21 6.62 5.23
C LYS A 179 -15.17 7.69 4.14
N PRO A 180 -14.89 8.98 4.44
CA PRO A 180 -14.80 10.00 3.39
C PRO A 180 -13.69 9.75 2.37
N ILE A 181 -12.61 9.06 2.75
CA ILE A 181 -11.52 8.67 1.85
C ILE A 181 -12.00 7.60 0.88
N THR A 182 -12.72 6.60 1.39
CA THR A 182 -13.32 5.53 0.58
C THR A 182 -14.32 6.10 -0.43
N GLU A 183 -15.22 6.99 0.02
CA GLU A 183 -16.24 7.64 -0.82
C GLU A 183 -15.64 8.58 -1.89
N ALA A 184 -14.44 9.13 -1.65
CA ALA A 184 -13.74 9.97 -2.61
C ALA A 184 -12.81 9.19 -3.56
N SER A 185 -12.71 7.86 -3.40
CA SER A 185 -11.82 7.01 -4.20
C SER A 185 -12.57 6.41 -5.40
N HIS A 186 -11.93 6.43 -6.57
CA HIS A 186 -12.47 5.93 -7.82
C HIS A 186 -12.31 4.41 -7.97
N ILE A 187 -11.20 3.88 -7.46
CA ILE A 187 -10.89 2.45 -7.40
C ILE A 187 -10.78 2.08 -5.92
N VAL A 188 -11.61 1.17 -5.45
CA VAL A 188 -11.65 0.75 -4.04
C VAL A 188 -11.50 -0.76 -3.98
N ILE A 189 -10.33 -1.23 -3.55
CA ILE A 189 -10.06 -2.65 -3.33
C ILE A 189 -9.76 -2.84 -1.85
N VAL A 190 -10.61 -3.58 -1.15
CA VAL A 190 -10.54 -3.69 0.30
C VAL A 190 -10.62 -5.14 0.78
N ALA A 191 -10.08 -5.40 1.95
CA ALA A 191 -10.26 -6.68 2.62
C ALA A 191 -11.70 -6.85 3.14
N ARG A 192 -12.14 -8.09 3.32
CA ARG A 192 -13.47 -8.43 3.81
C ARG A 192 -13.87 -7.69 5.07
N ASP A 193 -13.03 -7.69 6.11
CA ASP A 193 -13.33 -7.04 7.38
C ASP A 193 -13.46 -5.50 7.24
N TYR A 194 -12.73 -4.89 6.33
CA TYR A 194 -12.89 -3.49 5.95
C TYR A 194 -14.26 -3.25 5.32
N ALA A 195 -14.61 -4.08 4.32
CA ALA A 195 -15.87 -3.99 3.62
C ALA A 195 -17.07 -4.18 4.56
N GLU A 196 -17.03 -5.17 5.45
CA GLU A 196 -18.07 -5.44 6.45
C GLU A 196 -18.30 -4.23 7.36
N LYS A 197 -17.26 -3.60 7.88
CA LYS A 197 -17.35 -2.41 8.74
C LYS A 197 -17.87 -1.19 7.97
N TYR A 198 -17.41 -0.99 6.74
CA TYR A 198 -17.79 0.15 5.91
C TYR A 198 -19.23 0.05 5.40
N THR A 199 -19.69 -1.13 5.02
CA THR A 199 -21.00 -1.34 4.39
C THR A 199 -22.08 -1.80 5.36
N GLY A 200 -21.71 -2.46 6.46
CA GLY A 200 -22.62 -3.07 7.42
C GLY A 200 -23.17 -4.45 7.00
N THR A 201 -22.67 -5.04 5.89
CA THR A 201 -23.08 -6.39 5.44
C THR A 201 -21.90 -7.35 5.43
N THR A 202 -22.15 -8.62 5.75
CA THR A 202 -21.16 -9.71 5.67
C THR A 202 -21.21 -10.45 4.33
N ASN A 203 -22.20 -10.15 3.49
CA ASN A 203 -22.27 -10.69 2.13
C ASN A 203 -21.28 -9.94 1.23
N LEU A 204 -20.34 -10.67 0.64
CA LEU A 204 -19.24 -10.13 -0.15
C LEU A 204 -19.73 -9.38 -1.40
N GLU A 205 -20.73 -9.95 -2.09
CA GLU A 205 -21.29 -9.37 -3.31
C GLU A 205 -22.06 -8.09 -3.02
N ASP A 206 -22.89 -8.09 -1.97
CA ASP A 206 -23.63 -6.92 -1.53
C ASP A 206 -22.67 -5.81 -1.06
N ALA A 207 -21.64 -6.17 -0.29
CA ALA A 207 -20.63 -5.21 0.14
C ALA A 207 -19.94 -4.53 -1.06
N CYS A 208 -19.55 -5.32 -2.05
CA CYS A 208 -18.90 -4.80 -3.25
C CYS A 208 -19.83 -3.89 -4.07
N ARG A 209 -21.11 -4.26 -4.23
CA ARG A 209 -22.11 -3.41 -4.89
C ARG A 209 -22.35 -2.11 -4.15
N ILE A 210 -22.48 -2.14 -2.82
CA ILE A 210 -22.63 -0.94 -2.00
C ILE A 210 -21.44 0.00 -2.17
N ILE A 211 -20.21 -0.52 -2.23
CA ILE A 211 -19.01 0.28 -2.48
C ILE A 211 -19.11 0.94 -3.87
N HIS A 212 -19.51 0.19 -4.88
CA HIS A 212 -19.69 0.69 -6.24
C HIS A 212 -20.80 1.76 -6.31
N GLU A 213 -21.95 1.52 -5.73
CA GLU A 213 -23.08 2.46 -5.68
C GLU A 213 -22.76 3.75 -4.94
N ARG A 214 -21.81 3.72 -3.98
CA ARG A 214 -21.32 4.91 -3.27
C ARG A 214 -20.28 5.71 -4.06
N GLY A 215 -19.96 5.33 -5.31
CA GLY A 215 -19.20 6.14 -6.25
C GLY A 215 -17.90 5.53 -6.77
N ALA A 216 -17.49 4.36 -6.31
CA ALA A 216 -16.30 3.70 -6.85
C ALA A 216 -16.58 3.18 -8.28
N PHE A 217 -15.72 3.50 -9.26
CA PHE A 217 -15.81 2.94 -10.62
C PHE A 217 -15.52 1.45 -10.60
N ILE A 218 -14.48 1.07 -9.84
CA ILE A 218 -14.11 -0.32 -9.63
C ILE A 218 -14.17 -0.56 -8.13
N ALA A 219 -15.00 -1.50 -7.73
CA ALA A 219 -15.09 -1.98 -6.35
C ALA A 219 -14.62 -3.43 -6.28
N GLY A 220 -13.74 -3.74 -5.35
CA GLY A 220 -13.23 -5.09 -5.12
C GLY A 220 -13.19 -5.42 -3.64
N VAL A 221 -13.59 -6.63 -3.29
CA VAL A 221 -13.46 -7.16 -1.92
C VAL A 221 -12.72 -8.49 -1.97
N THR A 222 -11.63 -8.60 -1.20
CA THR A 222 -10.79 -9.80 -1.10
C THR A 222 -11.09 -10.59 0.17
N ASP A 223 -11.14 -11.93 0.08
CA ASP A 223 -11.49 -12.84 1.18
C ASP A 223 -10.48 -14.01 1.33
N GLY A 224 -9.20 -13.70 1.20
CA GLY A 224 -8.13 -14.68 1.38
C GLY A 224 -8.30 -15.92 0.49
N ALA A 225 -8.33 -17.12 1.10
CA ALA A 225 -8.47 -18.39 0.39
C ALA A 225 -9.84 -18.56 -0.29
N ASN A 226 -10.86 -17.78 0.09
CA ASN A 226 -12.19 -17.82 -0.51
C ASN A 226 -12.28 -17.00 -1.82
N GLY A 227 -11.18 -16.34 -2.22
CA GLY A 227 -11.09 -15.56 -3.45
C GLY A 227 -11.44 -14.09 -3.28
N SER A 228 -12.05 -13.51 -4.29
CA SER A 228 -12.40 -12.09 -4.32
C SER A 228 -13.63 -11.86 -5.19
N TYR A 229 -14.31 -10.74 -4.98
CA TYR A 229 -15.42 -10.30 -5.79
C TYR A 229 -15.20 -8.88 -6.28
N PHE A 230 -15.51 -8.60 -7.53
CA PHE A 230 -15.31 -7.30 -8.15
C PHE A 230 -16.58 -6.84 -8.88
N VAL A 231 -16.83 -5.53 -8.88
CA VAL A 231 -17.81 -4.85 -9.70
C VAL A 231 -17.10 -3.79 -10.55
N TRP A 232 -17.37 -3.82 -11.85
CA TRP A 232 -16.80 -2.93 -12.85
C TRP A 232 -17.72 -1.74 -13.18
N PRO A 233 -17.23 -0.70 -13.89
CA PRO A 233 -18.00 0.50 -14.21
C PRO A 233 -19.30 0.27 -14.96
N ASP A 234 -19.39 -0.81 -15.74
CA ASP A 234 -20.59 -1.21 -16.48
C ASP A 234 -21.58 -2.05 -15.65
N GLY A 235 -21.26 -2.25 -14.36
CA GLY A 235 -22.05 -3.08 -13.43
C GLY A 235 -21.81 -4.58 -13.59
N THR A 236 -20.96 -5.03 -14.51
CA THR A 236 -20.56 -6.44 -14.57
C THR A 236 -19.78 -6.83 -13.32
N SER A 237 -19.91 -8.10 -12.91
CA SER A 237 -19.25 -8.59 -11.70
C SER A 237 -18.53 -9.90 -11.96
N TYR A 238 -17.45 -10.13 -11.20
CA TYR A 238 -16.61 -11.32 -11.28
C TYR A 238 -16.27 -11.83 -9.88
N ARG A 239 -16.18 -13.15 -9.76
CA ARG A 239 -15.76 -13.84 -8.54
C ARG A 239 -14.51 -14.65 -8.80
#